data_12b81dba3fad693f6e8ab52cbbc7261e
#
_entry.id   12b81dba3fad693f6e8ab52cbbc7261e
#
_cell.length_a   1.000
_cell.length_b   1.000
_cell.length_c   1.000
_cell.angle_alpha   90.00
_cell.angle_beta   90.00
_cell.angle_gamma   90.00
#
_symmetry.space_group_name_H-M   'P 1'
#
loop_
_entity.id
_entity.type
_entity.pdbx_description
1 polymer ?
#
loop_
_entity_poly.entity_id
_entity_poly.type
_entity_poly.pdbx_seq_one_letter_code
_entity_poly.pdbx_strand_id
1 'polypeptide(L)'
;MFIGGLHMIHKKIGAFIFQDVQNPNETKTTAVTLRLYALILSVYFLVLFCVCCFLRDVPSSLLTLICGILYVFAFRITYLNHTHFASIFSQLLTLLWITVFIQRFGWDCGVQHFLFVLLVLNFAVSFHRIRTKIFVGICTCAYRLLLYSYTRYHLPVIQLSTDANICIQTIDTLFIFAELITVMIIFTQNSQQMEHKLIRYNLELEHIASTDPLTGLFNRWQMYKRLETCISRYTQHKLQTLTVAMGDIDF
;
A
#
# COMPACT_ATOMS: atom_id res chain seq x y z
N MET A 1 -21.02 -28.34 -10.11
CA MET A 1 -20.34 -27.74 -11.28
C MET A 1 -20.14 -26.22 -11.15
N PHE A 2 -21.08 -25.45 -10.58
CA PHE A 2 -21.00 -24.00 -10.38
C PHE A 2 -19.88 -23.53 -9.41
N ILE A 3 -19.63 -24.25 -8.31
CA ILE A 3 -18.64 -23.88 -7.28
C ILE A 3 -17.20 -24.00 -7.80
N GLY A 4 -16.90 -25.02 -8.64
CA GLY A 4 -15.58 -25.17 -9.25
C GLY A 4 -15.22 -24.08 -10.27
N GLY A 5 -16.23 -23.58 -11.00
CA GLY A 5 -16.07 -22.46 -11.94
C GLY A 5 -15.74 -21.14 -11.23
N LEU A 6 -16.43 -20.85 -10.13
CA LEU A 6 -16.21 -19.65 -9.32
C LEU A 6 -14.80 -19.63 -8.70
N HIS A 7 -14.33 -20.77 -8.19
CA HIS A 7 -12.99 -20.90 -7.60
C HIS A 7 -11.88 -20.69 -8.67
N MET A 8 -12.11 -21.19 -9.89
CA MET A 8 -11.16 -21.06 -10.99
C MET A 8 -11.10 -19.60 -11.53
N ILE A 9 -12.24 -18.91 -11.57
CA ILE A 9 -12.33 -17.50 -11.94
C ILE A 9 -11.62 -16.63 -10.87
N HIS A 10 -11.87 -16.87 -9.60
CA HIS A 10 -11.23 -16.16 -8.49
C HIS A 10 -9.69 -16.32 -8.53
N LYS A 11 -9.20 -17.54 -8.81
CA LYS A 11 -7.76 -17.82 -8.93
C LYS A 11 -7.13 -17.12 -10.15
N LYS A 12 -7.84 -17.04 -11.28
CA LYS A 12 -7.37 -16.32 -12.48
C LYS A 12 -7.35 -14.81 -12.27
N ILE A 13 -8.39 -14.24 -11.66
CA ILE A 13 -8.46 -12.80 -11.33
C ILE A 13 -7.36 -12.44 -10.33
N GLY A 14 -7.17 -13.27 -9.29
CA GLY A 14 -6.07 -13.09 -8.34
C GLY A 14 -4.71 -13.11 -9.04
N ALA A 15 -4.44 -14.12 -9.88
CA ALA A 15 -3.19 -14.22 -10.62
C ALA A 15 -2.95 -13.00 -11.53
N PHE A 16 -4.00 -12.46 -12.12
CA PHE A 16 -3.92 -11.26 -12.97
C PHE A 16 -3.58 -10.01 -12.14
N ILE A 17 -4.27 -9.76 -11.02
CA ILE A 17 -4.03 -8.59 -10.16
C ILE A 17 -2.63 -8.64 -9.53
N PHE A 18 -2.19 -9.83 -9.08
CA PHE A 18 -0.91 -10.04 -8.40
C PHE A 18 0.26 -10.36 -9.35
N GLN A 19 0.05 -10.18 -10.67
CA GLN A 19 1.11 -10.35 -11.66
C GLN A 19 2.29 -9.42 -11.36
N ASP A 20 3.52 -9.96 -11.50
CA ASP A 20 4.75 -9.20 -11.25
C ASP A 20 4.99 -8.15 -12.33
N VAL A 21 5.79 -7.15 -11.99
CA VAL A 21 6.22 -6.08 -12.90
C VAL A 21 7.50 -6.51 -13.59
N GLN A 22 7.61 -6.27 -14.88
CA GLN A 22 8.81 -6.62 -15.65
C GLN A 22 9.97 -5.62 -15.48
N ASN A 23 9.68 -4.44 -14.93
CA ASN A 23 10.67 -3.39 -14.72
C ASN A 23 11.39 -3.59 -13.38
N PRO A 24 12.73 -3.78 -13.35
CA PRO A 24 13.50 -4.01 -12.13
C PRO A 24 13.50 -2.81 -11.16
N ASN A 25 13.16 -1.60 -11.65
CA ASN A 25 13.06 -0.39 -10.82
C ASN A 25 11.71 -0.22 -10.14
N GLU A 26 10.74 -1.09 -10.42
CA GLU A 26 9.40 -1.02 -9.87
C GLU A 26 9.15 -2.20 -8.94
N THR A 27 8.54 -1.94 -7.78
CA THR A 27 8.22 -3.01 -6.84
C THR A 27 6.85 -3.60 -7.15
N LYS A 28 6.74 -4.93 -7.07
CA LYS A 28 5.48 -5.66 -7.20
C LYS A 28 4.41 -5.10 -6.27
N THR A 29 4.78 -4.81 -5.03
CA THR A 29 3.88 -4.26 -4.00
C THR A 29 3.24 -2.95 -4.45
N THR A 30 4.03 -2.02 -5.02
CA THR A 30 3.53 -0.75 -5.52
C THR A 30 2.54 -0.95 -6.67
N ALA A 31 2.85 -1.83 -7.63
CA ALA A 31 1.96 -2.11 -8.75
C ALA A 31 0.62 -2.73 -8.28
N VAL A 32 0.67 -3.70 -7.36
CA VAL A 32 -0.52 -4.33 -6.80
C VAL A 32 -1.37 -3.32 -6.02
N THR A 33 -0.74 -2.46 -5.22
CA THR A 33 -1.44 -1.38 -4.50
C THR A 33 -2.19 -0.46 -5.46
N LEU A 34 -1.52 0.00 -6.52
CA LEU A 34 -2.14 0.89 -7.51
C LEU A 34 -3.25 0.20 -8.31
N ARG A 35 -3.09 -1.10 -8.62
CA ARG A 35 -4.13 -1.89 -9.31
C ARG A 35 -5.39 -2.00 -8.48
N LEU A 36 -5.25 -2.37 -7.20
CA LEU A 36 -6.40 -2.51 -6.30
C LEU A 36 -7.04 -1.15 -6.04
N TYR A 37 -6.25 -0.10 -5.82
CA TYR A 37 -6.73 1.27 -5.71
C TYR A 37 -7.56 1.69 -6.93
N ALA A 38 -7.01 1.53 -8.14
CA ALA A 38 -7.72 1.90 -9.35
C ALA A 38 -8.99 1.07 -9.59
N LEU A 39 -8.98 -0.22 -9.22
CA LEU A 39 -10.13 -1.11 -9.35
C LEU A 39 -11.27 -0.71 -8.41
N ILE A 40 -10.97 -0.47 -7.13
CA ILE A 40 -11.96 -0.06 -6.13
C ILE A 40 -12.58 1.28 -6.54
N LEU A 41 -11.76 2.25 -6.97
CA LEU A 41 -12.26 3.55 -7.43
C LEU A 41 -13.06 3.43 -8.74
N SER A 42 -12.71 2.51 -9.65
CA SER A 42 -13.54 2.27 -10.84
C SER A 42 -14.95 1.80 -10.47
N VAL A 43 -15.06 0.91 -9.47
CA VAL A 43 -16.35 0.46 -8.94
C VAL A 43 -17.09 1.59 -8.22
N TYR A 44 -16.37 2.36 -7.41
CA TYR A 44 -16.91 3.54 -6.73
C TYR A 44 -17.54 4.54 -7.72
N PHE A 45 -16.81 4.89 -8.78
CA PHE A 45 -17.33 5.83 -9.79
C PHE A 45 -18.52 5.27 -10.57
N LEU A 46 -18.60 3.95 -10.77
CA LEU A 46 -19.78 3.31 -11.34
C LEU A 46 -21.00 3.46 -10.43
N VAL A 47 -20.83 3.22 -9.12
CA VAL A 47 -21.91 3.40 -8.13
C VAL A 47 -22.33 4.87 -8.06
N LEU A 48 -21.36 5.79 -7.99
CA LEU A 48 -21.64 7.22 -7.94
C LEU A 48 -22.31 7.74 -9.21
N PHE A 49 -21.95 7.20 -10.38
CA PHE A 49 -22.64 7.47 -11.64
C PHE A 49 -24.14 7.11 -11.55
N CYS A 50 -24.47 5.93 -11.02
CA CYS A 50 -25.87 5.53 -10.83
C CYS A 50 -26.62 6.48 -9.87
N VAL A 51 -25.96 6.93 -8.80
CA VAL A 51 -26.54 7.92 -7.87
C VAL A 51 -26.77 9.26 -8.56
N CYS A 52 -25.81 9.77 -9.30
CA CYS A 52 -25.95 11.04 -10.03
C CYS A 52 -27.05 10.97 -11.12
N CYS A 53 -27.19 9.82 -11.80
CA CYS A 53 -28.29 9.59 -12.73
C CYS A 53 -29.65 9.60 -12.01
N PHE A 54 -29.74 8.99 -10.84
CA PHE A 54 -30.97 9.01 -10.02
C PHE A 54 -31.33 10.45 -9.57
N LEU A 55 -30.31 11.24 -9.23
CA LEU A 55 -30.47 12.67 -8.88
C LEU A 55 -30.79 13.55 -10.10
N ARG A 56 -30.77 12.99 -11.32
CA ARG A 56 -30.97 13.69 -12.59
C ARG A 56 -29.97 14.82 -12.85
N ASP A 57 -28.77 14.74 -12.27
CA ASP A 57 -27.71 15.69 -12.52
C ASP A 57 -26.78 15.19 -13.63
N VAL A 58 -27.09 15.57 -14.86
CA VAL A 58 -26.37 15.14 -16.06
C VAL A 58 -24.88 15.51 -16.02
N PRO A 59 -24.45 16.74 -15.61
CA PRO A 59 -23.02 17.08 -15.58
C PRO A 59 -22.24 16.23 -14.58
N SER A 60 -22.76 15.95 -13.39
CA SER A 60 -22.06 15.08 -12.42
C SER A 60 -22.08 13.62 -12.86
N SER A 61 -23.14 13.14 -13.53
CA SER A 61 -23.17 11.82 -14.12
C SER A 61 -22.08 11.64 -15.19
N LEU A 62 -21.94 12.62 -16.10
CA LEU A 62 -20.87 12.58 -17.11
C LEU A 62 -19.47 12.65 -16.46
N LEU A 63 -19.28 13.51 -15.47
CA LEU A 63 -18.00 13.62 -14.75
C LEU A 63 -17.60 12.28 -14.10
N THR A 64 -18.52 11.66 -13.37
CA THR A 64 -18.27 10.38 -12.68
C THR A 64 -18.00 9.25 -13.67
N LEU A 65 -18.72 9.20 -14.81
CA LEU A 65 -18.47 8.24 -15.87
C LEU A 65 -17.06 8.41 -16.47
N ILE A 66 -16.67 9.64 -16.79
CA ILE A 66 -15.35 9.96 -17.32
C ILE A 66 -14.27 9.55 -16.31
N CYS A 67 -14.43 9.90 -15.04
CA CYS A 67 -13.50 9.49 -13.99
C CYS A 67 -13.38 7.96 -13.89
N GLY A 68 -14.49 7.24 -13.93
CA GLY A 68 -14.48 5.78 -13.93
C GLY A 68 -13.69 5.17 -15.09
N ILE A 69 -13.89 5.68 -16.31
CA ILE A 69 -13.13 5.26 -17.51
C ILE A 69 -11.63 5.56 -17.34
N LEU A 70 -11.29 6.74 -16.80
CA LEU A 70 -9.89 7.13 -16.58
C LEU A 70 -9.22 6.26 -15.50
N TYR A 71 -9.97 5.77 -14.49
CA TYR A 71 -9.43 4.81 -13.52
C TYR A 71 -9.23 3.41 -14.11
N VAL A 72 -10.11 2.96 -15.01
CA VAL A 72 -9.86 1.73 -15.79
C VAL A 72 -8.61 1.88 -16.67
N PHE A 73 -8.39 3.05 -17.25
CA PHE A 73 -7.17 3.36 -17.99
C PHE A 73 -5.94 3.37 -17.08
N ALA A 74 -5.99 4.01 -15.92
CA ALA A 74 -4.92 3.99 -14.92
C ALA A 74 -4.56 2.55 -14.50
N PHE A 75 -5.57 1.70 -14.26
CA PHE A 75 -5.37 0.28 -13.99
C PHE A 75 -4.58 -0.42 -15.12
N ARG A 76 -4.91 -0.17 -16.38
CA ARG A 76 -4.20 -0.75 -17.53
C ARG A 76 -2.76 -0.27 -17.64
N ILE A 77 -2.48 1.00 -17.35
CA ILE A 77 -1.12 1.57 -17.39
C ILE A 77 -0.17 0.84 -16.43
N THR A 78 -0.66 0.35 -15.29
CA THR A 78 0.18 -0.39 -14.34
C THR A 78 0.76 -1.69 -14.89
N TYR A 79 0.18 -2.24 -15.97
CA TYR A 79 0.72 -3.42 -16.67
C TYR A 79 1.73 -3.07 -17.78
N LEU A 80 1.79 -1.79 -18.17
CA LEU A 80 2.72 -1.29 -19.18
C LEU A 80 4.05 -0.83 -18.58
N ASN A 81 4.35 -1.20 -17.35
CA ASN A 81 5.56 -0.81 -16.62
C ASN A 81 5.72 0.72 -16.41
N HIS A 82 4.60 1.43 -16.29
CA HIS A 82 4.54 2.86 -16.01
C HIS A 82 3.80 3.15 -14.69
N THR A 83 4.11 2.39 -13.63
CA THR A 83 3.44 2.51 -12.32
C THR A 83 3.64 3.89 -11.70
N HIS A 84 4.80 4.51 -11.95
CA HIS A 84 5.08 5.88 -11.50
C HIS A 84 4.11 6.90 -12.12
N PHE A 85 3.91 6.81 -13.43
CA PHE A 85 2.95 7.66 -14.14
C PHE A 85 1.52 7.36 -13.67
N ALA A 86 1.13 6.08 -13.55
CA ALA A 86 -0.19 5.68 -13.06
C ALA A 86 -0.48 6.25 -11.66
N SER A 87 0.52 6.29 -10.76
CA SER A 87 0.40 6.85 -9.42
C SER A 87 0.11 8.35 -9.45
N ILE A 88 0.93 9.12 -10.17
CA ILE A 88 0.75 10.58 -10.28
C ILE A 88 -0.58 10.90 -10.95
N PHE A 89 -0.88 10.22 -12.05
CA PHE A 89 -2.12 10.40 -12.80
C PHE A 89 -3.36 10.16 -11.92
N SER A 90 -3.38 9.05 -11.18
CA SER A 90 -4.49 8.71 -10.27
C SER A 90 -4.65 9.73 -9.15
N GLN A 91 -3.55 10.22 -8.56
CA GLN A 91 -3.60 11.23 -7.50
C GLN A 91 -4.14 12.57 -8.02
N LEU A 92 -3.66 13.02 -9.17
CA LEU A 92 -4.15 14.27 -9.79
C LEU A 92 -5.62 14.15 -10.20
N LEU A 93 -6.03 13.01 -10.74
CA LEU A 93 -7.42 12.74 -11.11
C LEU A 93 -8.34 12.80 -9.89
N THR A 94 -7.93 12.18 -8.77
CA THR A 94 -8.69 12.23 -7.51
C THR A 94 -8.81 13.67 -7.00
N LEU A 95 -7.72 14.44 -6.99
CA LEU A 95 -7.73 15.84 -6.53
C LEU A 95 -8.69 16.70 -7.39
N LEU A 96 -8.61 16.57 -8.71
CA LEU A 96 -9.47 17.27 -9.64
C LEU A 96 -10.95 16.90 -9.41
N TRP A 97 -11.24 15.62 -9.28
CA TRP A 97 -12.59 15.15 -9.02
C TRP A 97 -13.14 15.67 -7.68
N ILE A 98 -12.38 15.60 -6.59
CA ILE A 98 -12.76 16.13 -5.27
C ILE A 98 -13.11 17.62 -5.39
N THR A 99 -12.28 18.41 -6.10
CA THR A 99 -12.51 19.83 -6.29
C THR A 99 -13.85 20.10 -6.95
N VAL A 100 -14.07 19.48 -8.11
CA VAL A 100 -15.29 19.72 -8.90
C VAL A 100 -16.52 19.23 -8.15
N PHE A 101 -16.41 18.08 -7.46
CA PHE A 101 -17.54 17.49 -6.74
C PHE A 101 -17.94 18.34 -5.52
N ILE A 102 -16.97 18.87 -4.76
CA ILE A 102 -17.21 19.79 -3.64
C ILE A 102 -17.81 21.12 -4.12
N GLN A 103 -17.36 21.66 -5.25
CA GLN A 103 -17.96 22.87 -5.82
C GLN A 103 -19.43 22.66 -6.21
N ARG A 104 -19.78 21.46 -6.67
CA ARG A 104 -21.15 21.15 -7.10
C ARG A 104 -22.07 20.85 -5.93
N PHE A 105 -21.69 20.00 -5.01
CA PHE A 105 -22.54 19.43 -3.95
C PHE A 105 -22.23 19.97 -2.56
N GLY A 106 -21.15 20.70 -2.39
CA GLY A 106 -20.75 21.27 -1.10
C GLY A 106 -19.90 20.32 -0.26
N TRP A 107 -19.59 20.79 0.94
CA TRP A 107 -18.74 20.06 1.89
C TRP A 107 -19.43 18.85 2.50
N ASP A 108 -20.76 18.92 2.69
CA ASP A 108 -21.51 17.89 3.42
C ASP A 108 -21.67 16.57 2.64
N CYS A 109 -21.26 16.52 1.36
CA CYS A 109 -21.27 15.29 0.58
C CYS A 109 -20.23 14.25 1.04
N GLY A 110 -19.17 14.65 1.77
CA GLY A 110 -18.20 13.70 2.36
C GLY A 110 -16.97 13.38 1.50
N VAL A 111 -16.94 13.71 0.21
CA VAL A 111 -15.85 13.35 -0.73
C VAL A 111 -14.48 13.88 -0.33
N GLN A 112 -14.39 14.94 0.49
CA GLN A 112 -13.12 15.45 1.02
C GLN A 112 -12.34 14.41 1.85
N HIS A 113 -12.99 13.38 2.32
CA HIS A 113 -12.33 12.33 3.10
C HIS A 113 -11.42 11.42 2.24
N PHE A 114 -11.60 11.40 0.90
CA PHE A 114 -10.66 10.73 -0.01
C PHE A 114 -9.26 11.34 0.03
N LEU A 115 -9.09 12.56 0.53
CA LEU A 115 -7.77 13.14 0.77
C LEU A 115 -6.95 12.34 1.79
N PHE A 116 -7.59 11.66 2.76
CA PHE A 116 -6.90 10.75 3.68
C PHE A 116 -6.40 9.51 2.94
N VAL A 117 -7.18 8.98 2.00
CA VAL A 117 -6.75 7.85 1.17
C VAL A 117 -5.53 8.23 0.33
N LEU A 118 -5.55 9.42 -0.29
CA LEU A 118 -4.41 9.94 -1.05
C LEU A 118 -3.16 10.11 -0.17
N LEU A 119 -3.33 10.59 1.06
CA LEU A 119 -2.22 10.70 2.00
C LEU A 119 -1.60 9.33 2.32
N VAL A 120 -2.43 8.34 2.65
CA VAL A 120 -1.96 6.98 2.94
C VAL A 120 -1.31 6.35 1.72
N LEU A 121 -1.91 6.51 0.54
CA LEU A 121 -1.37 6.01 -0.73
C LEU A 121 0.02 6.62 -1.04
N ASN A 122 0.19 7.93 -0.82
CA ASN A 122 1.47 8.61 -0.99
C ASN A 122 2.59 8.01 -0.12
N PHE A 123 2.27 7.57 1.11
CA PHE A 123 3.25 6.89 1.98
C PHE A 123 3.44 5.42 1.61
N ALA A 124 2.40 4.72 1.16
CA ALA A 124 2.46 3.31 0.77
C ALA A 124 3.26 3.06 -0.52
N VAL A 125 3.22 4.02 -1.45
CA VAL A 125 3.94 3.93 -2.73
C VAL A 125 5.41 4.30 -2.56
N SER A 126 6.32 3.44 -3.04
CA SER A 126 7.76 3.51 -2.72
C SER A 126 8.60 4.44 -3.61
N PHE A 127 8.01 5.20 -4.53
CA PHE A 127 8.77 5.95 -5.55
C PHE A 127 9.55 7.17 -5.05
N HIS A 128 9.14 7.78 -3.94
CA HIS A 128 9.68 9.08 -3.54
C HIS A 128 10.50 9.01 -2.26
N ARG A 129 11.48 9.91 -2.16
CA ARG A 129 12.22 10.12 -0.92
C ARG A 129 11.27 10.59 0.18
N ILE A 130 11.55 10.25 1.43
CA ILE A 130 10.71 10.61 2.58
C ILE A 130 10.40 12.13 2.66
N ARG A 131 11.37 12.98 2.30
CA ARG A 131 11.19 14.45 2.26
C ARG A 131 10.08 14.85 1.29
N THR A 132 10.03 14.24 0.10
CA THR A 132 8.99 14.48 -0.91
C THR A 132 7.62 14.01 -0.40
N LYS A 133 7.55 12.86 0.26
CA LYS A 133 6.32 12.33 0.84
C LYS A 133 5.75 13.26 1.91
N ILE A 134 6.61 13.78 2.80
CA ILE A 134 6.23 14.75 3.82
C ILE A 134 5.73 16.05 3.17
N PHE A 135 6.44 16.57 2.16
CA PHE A 135 6.03 17.77 1.45
C PHE A 135 4.65 17.61 0.79
N VAL A 136 4.43 16.51 0.07
CA VAL A 136 3.11 16.19 -0.54
C VAL A 136 2.03 16.06 0.53
N GLY A 137 2.33 15.46 1.69
CA GLY A 137 1.41 15.36 2.81
C GLY A 137 0.99 16.74 3.35
N ILE A 138 1.96 17.63 3.55
CA ILE A 138 1.70 19.03 3.96
C ILE A 138 0.84 19.76 2.92
N CYS A 139 1.18 19.62 1.62
CA CYS A 139 0.39 20.19 0.54
C CYS A 139 -1.05 19.66 0.51
N THR A 140 -1.26 18.36 0.75
CA THR A 140 -2.59 17.74 0.82
C THR A 140 -3.39 18.29 2.01
N CYS A 141 -2.75 18.50 3.15
CA CYS A 141 -3.37 19.13 4.32
C CYS A 141 -3.78 20.59 4.04
N ALA A 142 -2.85 21.36 3.49
CA ALA A 142 -3.11 22.76 3.11
C ALA A 142 -4.26 22.85 2.07
N TYR A 143 -4.24 21.96 1.09
CA TYR A 143 -5.29 21.86 0.08
C TYR A 143 -6.68 21.58 0.70
N ARG A 144 -6.77 20.65 1.66
CA ARG A 144 -8.01 20.39 2.40
C ARG A 144 -8.52 21.63 3.12
N LEU A 145 -7.63 22.39 3.78
CA LEU A 145 -7.99 23.64 4.48
C LEU A 145 -8.47 24.71 3.50
N LEU A 146 -7.83 24.84 2.33
CA LEU A 146 -8.26 25.75 1.27
C LEU A 146 -9.65 25.38 0.74
N LEU A 147 -9.92 24.11 0.47
CA LEU A 147 -11.25 23.65 0.05
C LEU A 147 -12.31 23.93 1.11
N TYR A 148 -11.99 23.70 2.39
CA TYR A 148 -12.91 24.00 3.50
C TYR A 148 -13.22 25.50 3.57
N SER A 149 -12.19 26.37 3.49
CA SER A 149 -12.36 27.81 3.48
C SER A 149 -13.20 28.27 2.27
N TYR A 150 -12.93 27.70 1.09
CA TYR A 150 -13.70 28.00 -0.12
C TYR A 150 -15.20 27.74 0.09
N THR A 151 -15.58 26.61 0.66
CA THR A 151 -16.99 26.24 0.86
C THR A 151 -17.70 27.11 1.91
N ARG A 152 -16.97 27.83 2.76
CA ARG A 152 -17.55 28.79 3.72
C ARG A 152 -18.01 30.08 3.05
N TYR A 153 -17.39 30.45 1.92
CA TYR A 153 -17.70 31.68 1.22
C TYR A 153 -18.51 31.46 -0.06
N HIS A 154 -18.62 30.20 -0.53
CA HIS A 154 -19.30 29.88 -1.77
C HIS A 154 -20.34 28.80 -1.51
N LEU A 155 -21.57 29.05 -1.94
CA LEU A 155 -22.64 28.05 -1.89
C LEU A 155 -22.43 26.99 -2.98
N PRO A 156 -22.81 25.74 -2.74
CA PRO A 156 -22.75 24.69 -3.74
C PRO A 156 -23.71 25.00 -4.91
N VAL A 157 -23.34 24.54 -6.10
CA VAL A 157 -24.17 24.72 -7.31
C VAL A 157 -25.51 24.00 -7.16
N ILE A 158 -25.52 22.85 -6.47
CA ILE A 158 -26.70 22.02 -6.23
C ILE A 158 -26.81 21.81 -4.72
N GLN A 159 -27.96 22.20 -4.18
CA GLN A 159 -28.32 21.86 -2.80
C GLN A 159 -29.00 20.49 -2.78
N LEU A 160 -28.31 19.50 -2.24
CA LEU A 160 -28.84 18.17 -2.08
C LEU A 160 -29.86 18.12 -0.92
N SER A 161 -30.84 17.24 -1.03
CA SER A 161 -31.68 16.88 0.12
C SER A 161 -30.84 16.19 1.20
N THR A 162 -31.29 16.24 2.45
CA THR A 162 -30.61 15.56 3.56
C THR A 162 -30.41 14.07 3.27
N ASP A 163 -31.44 13.39 2.72
CA ASP A 163 -31.36 11.97 2.40
C ASP A 163 -30.33 11.67 1.30
N ALA A 164 -30.23 12.53 0.28
CA ALA A 164 -29.24 12.39 -0.78
C ALA A 164 -27.81 12.59 -0.24
N ASN A 165 -27.59 13.56 0.64
CA ASN A 165 -26.30 13.77 1.31
C ASN A 165 -25.93 12.55 2.17
N ILE A 166 -26.84 12.03 2.97
CA ILE A 166 -26.60 10.82 3.78
C ILE A 166 -26.25 9.63 2.89
N CYS A 167 -26.96 9.44 1.78
CA CYS A 167 -26.70 8.35 0.84
C CYS A 167 -25.28 8.46 0.25
N ILE A 168 -24.90 9.62 -0.29
CA ILE A 168 -23.56 9.83 -0.88
C ILE A 168 -22.49 9.65 0.21
N GLN A 169 -22.64 10.28 1.37
CA GLN A 169 -21.68 10.19 2.46
C GLN A 169 -21.51 8.74 2.98
N THR A 170 -22.58 7.95 2.99
CA THR A 170 -22.52 6.53 3.37
C THR A 170 -21.72 5.73 2.34
N ILE A 171 -21.98 5.94 1.05
CA ILE A 171 -21.23 5.30 -0.04
C ILE A 171 -19.75 5.68 0.06
N ASP A 172 -19.45 6.96 0.17
CA ASP A 172 -18.08 7.47 0.29
C ASP A 172 -17.35 6.83 1.46
N THR A 173 -18.00 6.79 2.62
CA THR A 173 -17.43 6.18 3.83
C THR A 173 -17.08 4.71 3.61
N LEU A 174 -17.99 3.92 3.03
CA LEU A 174 -17.74 2.50 2.75
C LEU A 174 -16.55 2.30 1.83
N PHE A 175 -16.46 3.07 0.74
CA PHE A 175 -15.36 2.96 -0.21
C PHE A 175 -14.03 3.47 0.35
N ILE A 176 -14.02 4.55 1.14
CA ILE A 176 -12.83 5.06 1.82
C ILE A 176 -12.28 4.01 2.79
N PHE A 177 -13.13 3.38 3.61
CA PHE A 177 -12.69 2.32 4.51
C PHE A 177 -12.19 1.10 3.73
N ALA A 178 -12.85 0.69 2.65
CA ALA A 178 -12.40 -0.40 1.80
C ALA A 178 -10.99 -0.13 1.22
N GLU A 179 -10.76 1.09 0.73
CA GLU A 179 -9.45 1.52 0.23
C GLU A 179 -8.37 1.53 1.32
N LEU A 180 -8.66 2.16 2.46
CA LEU A 180 -7.71 2.24 3.58
C LEU A 180 -7.33 0.85 4.08
N ILE A 181 -8.31 -0.04 4.28
CA ILE A 181 -8.08 -1.42 4.70
C ILE A 181 -7.22 -2.15 3.67
N THR A 182 -7.54 -2.02 2.38
CA THR A 182 -6.79 -2.68 1.30
C THR A 182 -5.33 -2.22 1.27
N VAL A 183 -5.08 -0.91 1.31
CA VAL A 183 -3.72 -0.35 1.32
C VAL A 183 -2.96 -0.79 2.57
N MET A 184 -3.61 -0.79 3.75
CA MET A 184 -3.01 -1.21 5.01
C MET A 184 -2.66 -2.69 5.04
N ILE A 185 -3.52 -3.57 4.51
CA ILE A 185 -3.23 -5.02 4.40
C ILE A 185 -1.98 -5.23 3.55
N ILE A 186 -1.90 -4.61 2.36
CA ILE A 186 -0.75 -4.76 1.47
C ILE A 186 0.51 -4.22 2.13
N PHE A 187 0.44 -3.05 2.75
CA PHE A 187 1.57 -2.43 3.43
C PHE A 187 2.09 -3.30 4.57
N THR A 188 1.20 -3.83 5.42
CA THR A 188 1.55 -4.70 6.53
C THR A 188 2.19 -6.01 6.04
N GLN A 189 1.61 -6.65 5.02
CA GLN A 189 2.17 -7.87 4.44
C GLN A 189 3.57 -7.63 3.85
N ASN A 190 3.77 -6.53 3.15
CA ASN A 190 5.07 -6.17 2.59
C ASN A 190 6.11 -5.91 3.70
N SER A 191 5.73 -5.19 4.75
CA SER A 191 6.60 -4.90 5.90
C SER A 191 7.05 -6.19 6.59
N GLN A 192 6.12 -7.11 6.88
CA GLN A 192 6.42 -8.41 7.47
C GLN A 192 7.35 -9.25 6.57
N GLN A 193 7.12 -9.28 5.26
CA GLN A 193 7.99 -10.00 4.33
C GLN A 193 9.42 -9.42 4.31
N MET A 194 9.56 -8.10 4.38
CA MET A 194 10.86 -7.44 4.43
C MET A 194 11.58 -7.74 5.75
N GLU A 195 10.88 -7.73 6.88
CA GLU A 195 11.42 -8.11 8.18
C GLU A 195 11.93 -9.56 8.19
N HIS A 196 11.12 -10.50 7.70
CA HIS A 196 11.55 -11.90 7.57
C HIS A 196 12.79 -12.08 6.68
N LYS A 197 12.87 -11.34 5.56
CA LYS A 197 14.06 -11.37 4.70
C LYS A 197 15.29 -10.82 5.43
N LEU A 198 15.15 -9.73 6.18
CA LEU A 198 16.24 -9.14 6.96
C LEU A 198 16.75 -10.12 8.03
N ILE A 199 15.86 -10.77 8.78
CA ILE A 199 16.23 -11.80 9.76
C ILE A 199 16.99 -12.93 9.08
N ARG A 200 16.46 -13.44 7.95
CA ARG A 200 17.11 -14.51 7.20
C ARG A 200 18.51 -14.11 6.71
N TYR A 201 18.67 -12.94 6.12
CA TYR A 201 19.98 -12.45 5.68
C TYR A 201 20.95 -12.26 6.83
N ASN A 202 20.49 -11.78 7.99
CA ASN A 202 21.33 -11.65 9.17
C ASN A 202 21.83 -13.02 9.67
N LEU A 203 20.96 -14.03 9.71
CA LEU A 203 21.35 -15.41 10.07
C LEU A 203 22.34 -16.00 9.07
N GLU A 204 22.14 -15.77 7.77
CA GLU A 204 23.05 -16.23 6.72
C GLU A 204 24.42 -15.54 6.83
N LEU A 205 24.45 -14.21 7.05
CA LEU A 205 25.68 -13.46 7.30
C LEU A 205 26.39 -13.94 8.56
N GLU A 206 25.65 -14.21 9.65
CA GLU A 206 26.22 -14.74 10.88
C GLU A 206 26.82 -16.15 10.64
N HIS A 207 26.17 -16.99 9.86
CA HIS A 207 26.68 -18.31 9.50
C HIS A 207 27.99 -18.20 8.71
N ILE A 208 28.04 -17.38 7.64
CA ILE A 208 29.23 -17.14 6.82
C ILE A 208 30.36 -16.55 7.67
N ALA A 209 30.05 -15.61 8.57
CA ALA A 209 31.04 -14.98 9.45
C ALA A 209 31.52 -15.88 10.60
N SER A 210 30.83 -17.00 10.88
CA SER A 210 31.12 -17.91 12.01
C SER A 210 31.76 -19.22 11.62
N THR A 211 31.70 -19.61 10.34
CA THR A 211 32.21 -20.89 9.84
C THR A 211 33.40 -20.69 8.89
N ASP A 212 34.28 -21.67 8.84
CA ASP A 212 35.35 -21.77 7.84
C ASP A 212 34.74 -22.38 6.55
N PRO A 213 34.87 -21.72 5.38
CA PRO A 213 34.24 -22.14 4.15
C PRO A 213 34.78 -23.46 3.56
N LEU A 214 35.99 -23.86 3.97
CA LEU A 214 36.65 -25.08 3.46
C LEU A 214 36.21 -26.32 4.24
N THR A 215 36.10 -26.20 5.56
CA THR A 215 35.83 -27.33 6.47
C THR A 215 34.41 -27.37 6.98
N GLY A 216 33.67 -26.26 6.90
CA GLY A 216 32.31 -26.12 7.49
C GLY A 216 32.31 -26.06 9.02
N LEU A 217 33.46 -26.11 9.66
CA LEU A 217 33.61 -25.98 11.11
C LEU A 217 33.54 -24.51 11.55
N PHE A 218 33.37 -24.28 12.86
CA PHE A 218 33.47 -22.93 13.38
C PHE A 218 34.85 -22.35 13.11
N ASN A 219 34.90 -21.14 12.61
CA ASN A 219 36.15 -20.43 12.45
C ASN A 219 36.76 -20.06 13.82
N ARG A 220 38.02 -19.65 13.83
CA ARG A 220 38.78 -19.34 15.05
C ARG A 220 38.01 -18.33 15.96
N TRP A 221 37.41 -17.30 15.37
CA TRP A 221 36.68 -16.26 16.11
C TRP A 221 35.46 -16.83 16.84
N GLN A 222 34.66 -17.60 16.15
CA GLN A 222 33.44 -18.21 16.71
C GLN A 222 33.76 -19.29 17.75
N MET A 223 34.85 -20.03 17.56
CA MET A 223 35.38 -20.99 18.52
C MET A 223 35.68 -20.29 19.85
N TYR A 224 36.45 -19.20 19.84
CA TYR A 224 36.81 -18.45 21.05
C TYR A 224 35.56 -17.88 21.73
N LYS A 225 34.62 -17.29 21.00
CA LYS A 225 33.38 -16.74 21.54
C LYS A 225 32.54 -17.82 22.25
N ARG A 226 32.45 -19.02 21.66
CA ARG A 226 31.76 -20.15 22.29
C ARG A 226 32.49 -20.65 23.53
N LEU A 227 33.81 -20.73 23.50
CA LEU A 227 34.61 -21.14 24.64
C LEU A 227 34.42 -20.17 25.81
N GLU A 228 34.49 -18.87 25.59
CA GLU A 228 34.17 -17.86 26.62
C GLU A 228 32.78 -18.04 27.21
N THR A 229 31.80 -18.31 26.38
CA THR A 229 30.42 -18.55 26.82
C THR A 229 30.34 -19.82 27.69
N CYS A 230 31.04 -20.88 27.33
CA CYS A 230 31.09 -22.12 28.11
C CYS A 230 31.81 -21.91 29.45
N ILE A 231 32.93 -21.19 29.46
CA ILE A 231 33.67 -20.84 30.68
C ILE A 231 32.78 -20.00 31.61
N SER A 232 32.10 -18.97 31.09
CA SER A 232 31.19 -18.14 31.87
C SER A 232 30.05 -18.96 32.49
N ARG A 233 29.47 -19.90 31.74
CA ARG A 233 28.43 -20.81 32.26
C ARG A 233 28.96 -21.77 33.34
N TYR A 234 30.19 -22.22 33.20
CA TYR A 234 30.86 -23.06 34.19
C TYR A 234 31.12 -22.28 35.47
N THR A 235 31.68 -21.07 35.38
CA THR A 235 31.94 -20.21 36.56
C THR A 235 30.65 -19.78 37.28
N GLN A 236 29.54 -19.69 36.56
CA GLN A 236 28.22 -19.41 37.16
C GLN A 236 27.52 -20.67 37.72
N HIS A 237 28.19 -21.80 37.81
CA HIS A 237 27.64 -23.10 38.25
C HIS A 237 26.45 -23.61 37.43
N LYS A 238 26.30 -23.12 36.21
CA LYS A 238 25.26 -23.59 35.24
C LYS A 238 25.69 -24.82 34.47
N LEU A 239 26.95 -25.19 34.51
CA LEU A 239 27.54 -26.39 33.97
C LEU A 239 28.34 -27.10 35.07
N GLN A 240 28.22 -28.41 35.18
CA GLN A 240 28.93 -29.21 36.19
C GLN A 240 30.39 -29.48 35.75
N THR A 241 30.61 -29.68 34.48
CA THR A 241 31.94 -29.98 33.91
C THR A 241 32.11 -29.28 32.57
N LEU A 242 33.35 -28.83 32.28
CA LEU A 242 33.75 -28.31 30.98
C LEU A 242 35.07 -28.97 30.61
N THR A 243 35.13 -29.71 29.50
CA THR A 243 36.36 -30.30 28.96
C THR A 243 36.68 -29.63 27.61
N VAL A 244 37.92 -29.24 27.40
CA VAL A 244 38.42 -28.70 26.15
C VAL A 244 39.51 -29.66 25.64
N ALA A 245 39.41 -30.06 24.37
CA ALA A 245 40.44 -30.87 23.72
C ALA A 245 41.03 -30.06 22.52
N MET A 246 42.34 -30.14 22.37
CA MET A 246 43.06 -29.59 21.22
C MET A 246 43.80 -30.72 20.52
N GLY A 247 43.64 -30.80 19.19
CA GLY A 247 44.33 -31.76 18.35
C GLY A 247 45.09 -31.03 17.21
N ASP A 248 46.23 -31.57 16.83
CA ASP A 248 46.97 -31.14 15.63
C ASP A 248 47.02 -32.34 14.66
N ILE A 249 47.13 -32.06 13.36
CA ILE A 249 47.26 -33.10 12.32
C ILE A 249 48.68 -33.02 11.80
N ASP A 250 49.47 -33.99 12.21
CA ASP A 250 50.79 -34.20 11.64
C ASP A 250 50.71 -34.90 10.27
N PHE A 251 51.43 -34.41 9.30
CA PHE A 251 51.55 -34.98 7.96
C PHE A 251 52.73 -35.96 7.89
#